data_53d2ded518f478aa606e31bbab7df478
#
_entry.id   53d2ded518f478aa606e31bbab7df478
#
_cell.length_a   1.000
_cell.length_b   1.000
_cell.length_c   1.000
_cell.angle_alpha   90.00
_cell.angle_beta   90.00
_cell.angle_gamma   90.00
#
_symmetry.space_group_name_H-M   'P 1'
#
loop_
_entity.id
_entity.type
_entity.pdbx_description
1 polymer ?
#
loop_
_entity_poly.entity_id
_entity_poly.type
_entity_poly.pdbx_seq_one_letter_code
_entity_poly.pdbx_strand_id
1 'polypeptide(L)'
;MPSSSVRQFTLSDFDFQLPPELIAQHPAAERSGSRLLDARDPLQPVDRIFRELPGLLNAGDLLVFNDTQVVNARLFGEKASGGQLELLIERVLPDVAGEAPNRVVAHMKVSKKPLPGARLMMWDRCGRRHAFEATLIGRWPDENGALFLLSFSSEPHALMAEHGHMPLPPYIERQQKNAADEHRQADTQRYQTVFAKHPGAAAAPTAALHFDEDVLHSLAKRGVHTASVTLHVGAGTFSPVKTEDISEHRMHSEWYRIPAATLQAIADCRARGGRVVAVGTTSVRTLESWAQTGHTEGDTRIFITPGFEFKVVDVLITNFHLPKSTLLMLVAAFSGFEHMHRVYQHAIAQQYRFFSYGDAMLLTRDA
;
A
#
# COMPACT_ATOMS: atom_id res chain seq x y z
N MET A 1 -3.89 -10.66 -42.46
CA MET A 1 -4.45 -10.15 -41.21
C MET A 1 -3.55 -9.00 -40.77
N PRO A 2 -4.00 -7.75 -40.70
CA PRO A 2 -3.15 -6.70 -40.14
C PRO A 2 -2.91 -7.03 -38.66
N SER A 3 -1.63 -7.09 -38.26
CA SER A 3 -1.24 -7.18 -36.86
C SER A 3 -1.84 -5.98 -36.13
N SER A 4 -2.79 -6.22 -35.23
CA SER A 4 -3.23 -5.19 -34.30
C SER A 4 -2.00 -4.73 -33.54
N SER A 5 -1.47 -3.54 -33.85
CA SER A 5 -0.43 -2.92 -33.06
C SER A 5 -0.99 -2.77 -31.64
N VAL A 6 -0.46 -3.52 -30.68
CA VAL A 6 -0.80 -3.34 -29.28
C VAL A 6 -0.50 -1.88 -28.95
N ARG A 7 -1.49 -1.14 -28.46
CA ARG A 7 -1.33 0.27 -28.06
C ARG A 7 -0.20 0.37 -27.03
N GLN A 8 0.82 1.13 -27.34
CA GLN A 8 1.86 1.44 -26.39
C GLN A 8 1.40 2.61 -25.52
N PHE A 9 1.35 2.39 -24.21
CA PHE A 9 0.95 3.40 -23.24
C PHE A 9 2.15 4.17 -22.72
N THR A 10 1.97 5.46 -22.50
CA THR A 10 2.94 6.37 -21.91
C THR A 10 2.45 6.85 -20.53
N LEU A 11 3.32 7.49 -19.76
CA LEU A 11 2.95 8.07 -18.46
C LEU A 11 1.86 9.13 -18.61
N SER A 12 1.90 9.90 -19.69
CA SER A 12 0.93 10.95 -19.99
C SER A 12 -0.48 10.42 -20.27
N ASP A 13 -0.63 9.15 -20.73
CA ASP A 13 -1.95 8.52 -20.87
C ASP A 13 -2.69 8.35 -19.53
N PHE A 14 -1.95 8.29 -18.42
CA PHE A 14 -2.48 8.14 -17.07
C PHE A 14 -2.57 9.47 -16.31
N ASP A 15 -2.55 10.57 -17.02
CA ASP A 15 -2.72 11.92 -16.43
C ASP A 15 -4.17 12.35 -16.46
N PHE A 16 -4.58 13.05 -15.42
CA PHE A 16 -5.87 13.74 -15.34
C PHE A 16 -5.80 14.89 -14.34
N GLN A 17 -6.67 15.87 -14.50
CA GLN A 17 -6.77 16.99 -13.56
C GLN A 17 -7.54 16.55 -12.31
N LEU A 18 -6.85 16.47 -11.18
CA LEU A 18 -7.43 16.18 -9.87
C LEU A 18 -7.45 17.47 -9.05
N PRO A 19 -8.63 17.99 -8.67
CA PRO A 19 -8.73 19.10 -7.74
C PRO A 19 -8.07 18.74 -6.40
N PRO A 20 -7.13 19.54 -5.87
CA PRO A 20 -6.40 19.22 -4.65
C PRO A 20 -7.31 18.99 -3.42
N GLU A 21 -8.45 19.69 -3.37
CA GLU A 21 -9.46 19.57 -2.31
C GLU A 21 -10.12 18.19 -2.23
N LEU A 22 -10.06 17.39 -3.29
CA LEU A 22 -10.56 16.02 -3.30
C LEU A 22 -9.58 15.02 -2.66
N ILE A 23 -8.32 15.41 -2.40
CA ILE A 23 -7.36 14.55 -1.71
C ILE A 23 -7.67 14.56 -0.21
N ALA A 24 -8.18 13.44 0.29
CA ALA A 24 -8.64 13.33 1.67
C ALA A 24 -7.52 13.48 2.69
N GLN A 25 -7.64 14.47 3.58
CA GLN A 25 -6.70 14.72 4.68
C GLN A 25 -7.07 13.96 5.96
N HIS A 26 -8.32 13.54 6.10
CA HIS A 26 -8.85 12.81 7.25
C HIS A 26 -9.72 11.63 6.80
N PRO A 27 -9.73 10.51 7.56
CA PRO A 27 -10.65 9.42 7.27
C PRO A 27 -12.11 9.83 7.50
N ALA A 28 -13.06 9.10 6.92
CA ALA A 28 -14.47 9.22 7.26
C ALA A 28 -14.68 8.96 8.77
N ALA A 29 -15.73 9.53 9.38
CA ALA A 29 -16.01 9.33 10.80
C ALA A 29 -16.11 7.84 11.16
N GLU A 30 -16.90 7.10 10.39
CA GLU A 30 -16.98 5.63 10.45
C GLU A 30 -16.23 5.02 9.26
N ARG A 31 -15.59 3.85 9.46
CA ARG A 31 -14.84 3.17 8.38
C ARG A 31 -15.75 2.86 7.20
N SER A 32 -16.86 2.19 7.46
CA SER A 32 -17.85 1.80 6.44
C SER A 32 -18.79 2.94 5.98
N GLY A 33 -18.63 4.13 6.54
CA GLY A 33 -19.36 5.33 6.14
C GLY A 33 -18.78 6.07 4.93
N SER A 34 -17.63 5.64 4.39
CA SER A 34 -17.07 6.17 3.15
C SER A 34 -17.96 5.84 1.95
N ARG A 35 -17.82 6.59 0.85
CA ARG A 35 -18.53 6.27 -0.40
C ARG A 35 -17.88 5.07 -1.10
N LEU A 36 -18.70 4.34 -1.84
CA LEU A 36 -18.30 3.25 -2.71
C LEU A 36 -18.90 3.47 -4.10
N LEU A 37 -18.08 3.60 -5.12
CA LEU A 37 -18.55 3.61 -6.50
C LEU A 37 -18.64 2.17 -7.00
N ASP A 38 -19.84 1.66 -7.22
CA ASP A 38 -20.07 0.39 -7.91
C ASP A 38 -19.89 0.64 -9.41
N ALA A 39 -18.69 0.39 -9.89
CA ALA A 39 -18.28 0.60 -11.27
C ALA A 39 -18.06 -0.72 -12.03
N ARG A 40 -18.81 -1.77 -11.67
CA ARG A 40 -18.76 -3.06 -12.39
C ARG A 40 -19.39 -2.97 -13.77
N ASP A 41 -20.39 -2.10 -13.95
CA ASP A 41 -20.88 -1.71 -15.26
C ASP A 41 -20.17 -0.43 -15.72
N PRO A 42 -19.38 -0.47 -16.80
CA PRO A 42 -18.64 0.70 -17.27
C PRO A 42 -19.51 1.84 -17.79
N LEU A 43 -20.77 1.57 -18.11
CA LEU A 43 -21.70 2.55 -18.70
C LEU A 43 -22.65 3.15 -17.63
N GLN A 44 -22.84 2.46 -16.52
CA GLN A 44 -23.80 2.84 -15.47
C GLN A 44 -23.18 2.67 -14.07
N PRO A 45 -22.18 3.50 -13.69
CA PRO A 45 -21.65 3.47 -12.34
C PRO A 45 -22.71 3.91 -11.35
N VAL A 46 -22.78 3.25 -10.19
CA VAL A 46 -23.78 3.50 -9.15
C VAL A 46 -23.12 3.98 -7.87
N ASP A 47 -23.53 5.16 -7.39
CA ASP A 47 -23.06 5.72 -6.13
C ASP A 47 -23.66 4.97 -4.94
N ARG A 48 -22.83 4.53 -4.00
CA ARG A 48 -23.16 3.73 -2.82
C ARG A 48 -22.42 4.25 -1.60
N ILE A 49 -22.76 3.69 -0.44
CA ILE A 49 -21.97 3.78 0.79
C ILE A 49 -21.29 2.43 1.02
N PHE A 50 -20.07 2.41 1.55
CA PHE A 50 -19.27 1.20 1.67
C PHE A 50 -19.97 0.09 2.49
N ARG A 51 -20.77 0.44 3.49
CA ARG A 51 -21.57 -0.52 4.27
C ARG A 51 -22.59 -1.32 3.44
N GLU A 52 -22.85 -0.93 2.19
CA GLU A 52 -23.73 -1.65 1.26
C GLU A 52 -22.98 -2.78 0.52
N LEU A 53 -21.63 -2.84 0.60
CA LEU A 53 -20.79 -3.84 -0.07
C LEU A 53 -21.28 -5.28 0.10
N PRO A 54 -21.76 -5.73 1.30
CA PRO A 54 -22.27 -7.09 1.43
C PRO A 54 -23.41 -7.42 0.46
N GLY A 55 -24.21 -6.43 0.08
CA GLY A 55 -25.28 -6.59 -0.91
C GLY A 55 -24.83 -6.72 -2.36
N LEU A 56 -23.57 -6.41 -2.65
CA LEU A 56 -22.98 -6.39 -4.00
C LEU A 56 -22.16 -7.65 -4.32
N LEU A 57 -21.87 -8.45 -3.31
CA LEU A 57 -21.12 -9.71 -3.45
C LEU A 57 -22.05 -10.91 -3.38
N ASN A 58 -21.62 -12.03 -3.97
CA ASN A 58 -22.38 -13.25 -4.05
C ASN A 58 -21.97 -14.24 -2.95
N ALA A 59 -22.90 -15.08 -2.49
CA ALA A 59 -22.55 -16.23 -1.67
C ALA A 59 -21.53 -17.11 -2.43
N GLY A 60 -20.49 -17.56 -1.74
CA GLY A 60 -19.40 -18.31 -2.33
C GLY A 60 -18.23 -17.48 -2.84
N ASP A 61 -18.34 -16.15 -2.97
CA ASP A 61 -17.19 -15.29 -3.25
C ASP A 61 -16.15 -15.38 -2.12
N LEU A 62 -14.89 -15.14 -2.46
CA LEU A 62 -13.76 -15.10 -1.52
C LEU A 62 -13.11 -13.72 -1.53
N LEU A 63 -13.21 -12.98 -0.43
CA LEU A 63 -12.44 -11.75 -0.23
C LEU A 63 -11.04 -12.10 0.26
N VAL A 64 -10.03 -11.53 -0.40
CA VAL A 64 -8.63 -11.67 -0.01
C VAL A 64 -8.08 -10.31 0.45
N PHE A 65 -7.70 -10.25 1.73
CA PHE A 65 -7.14 -9.06 2.38
C PHE A 65 -5.62 -9.14 2.49
N ASN A 66 -4.97 -7.99 2.55
CA ASN A 66 -3.59 -7.87 2.99
C ASN A 66 -3.59 -7.61 4.51
N ASP A 67 -3.11 -8.56 5.31
CA ASP A 67 -3.08 -8.50 6.78
C ASP A 67 -1.80 -7.91 7.36
N THR A 68 -1.03 -7.20 6.54
CA THR A 68 0.15 -6.50 7.01
C THR A 68 -0.21 -5.44 8.05
N GLN A 69 0.65 -5.30 9.05
CA GLN A 69 0.54 -4.27 10.09
C GLN A 69 1.55 -3.15 9.81
N VAL A 70 1.06 -1.91 9.79
CA VAL A 70 1.93 -0.73 9.68
C VAL A 70 2.70 -0.57 10.99
N VAL A 71 4.03 -0.42 10.88
CA VAL A 71 4.89 -0.13 12.01
C VAL A 71 5.19 1.37 12.08
N ASN A 72 5.63 1.87 13.25
CA ASN A 72 5.99 3.28 13.41
C ASN A 72 7.34 3.59 12.74
N ALA A 73 7.39 3.40 11.43
CA ALA A 73 8.61 3.37 10.62
C ALA A 73 9.32 4.73 10.47
N ARG A 74 8.68 5.84 10.86
CA ARG A 74 9.27 7.18 10.74
C ARG A 74 10.00 7.57 12.01
N LEU A 75 11.31 7.81 11.91
CA LEU A 75 12.19 8.13 13.02
C LEU A 75 12.93 9.45 12.76
N PHE A 76 13.15 10.23 13.77
CA PHE A 76 13.91 11.48 13.69
C PHE A 76 15.20 11.37 14.50
N GLY A 77 16.20 12.13 14.10
CA GLY A 77 17.49 12.12 14.76
C GLY A 77 18.43 13.20 14.24
N GLU A 78 19.69 13.10 14.66
CA GLU A 78 20.74 14.00 14.24
C GLU A 78 22.06 13.25 14.05
N LYS A 79 22.92 13.83 13.21
CA LYS A 79 24.31 13.40 13.08
C LYS A 79 25.14 13.94 14.23
N ALA A 80 26.29 13.34 14.51
CA ALA A 80 27.25 13.86 15.50
C ALA A 80 27.63 15.33 15.26
N SER A 81 27.54 15.82 14.02
CA SER A 81 27.75 17.24 13.65
C SER A 81 26.52 18.13 13.91
N GLY A 82 25.45 17.64 14.53
CA GLY A 82 24.23 18.39 14.83
C GLY A 82 23.23 18.53 13.69
N GLY A 83 23.52 18.03 12.49
CA GLY A 83 22.58 18.07 11.34
C GLY A 83 21.42 17.10 11.53
N GLN A 84 20.19 17.62 11.52
CA GLN A 84 18.97 16.82 11.66
C GLN A 84 18.75 15.88 10.47
N LEU A 85 18.12 14.74 10.74
CA LEU A 85 17.75 13.75 9.75
C LEU A 85 16.39 13.10 10.08
N GLU A 86 15.77 12.57 9.04
CA GLU A 86 14.59 11.72 9.12
C GLU A 86 14.92 10.38 8.47
N LEU A 87 14.62 9.28 9.14
CA LEU A 87 14.63 7.93 8.59
C LEU A 87 13.18 7.47 8.39
N LEU A 88 12.93 6.85 7.24
CA LEU A 88 11.72 6.10 6.99
C LEU A 88 12.14 4.65 6.72
N ILE A 89 11.88 3.78 7.69
CA ILE A 89 12.28 2.37 7.61
C ILE A 89 11.43 1.68 6.55
N GLU A 90 12.11 1.07 5.60
CA GLU A 90 11.52 0.30 4.50
C GLU A 90 11.40 -1.18 4.86
N ARG A 91 12.42 -1.71 5.54
CA ARG A 91 12.49 -3.14 5.90
C ARG A 91 13.42 -3.37 7.09
N VAL A 92 13.03 -4.28 7.95
CA VAL A 92 13.93 -4.91 8.95
C VAL A 92 14.51 -6.18 8.31
N LEU A 93 15.82 -6.34 8.33
CA LEU A 93 16.48 -7.50 7.78
C LEU A 93 16.68 -8.57 8.87
N PRO A 94 16.61 -9.86 8.51
CA PRO A 94 16.95 -10.92 9.45
C PRO A 94 18.43 -10.83 9.84
N ASP A 95 18.72 -11.24 11.07
CA ASP A 95 20.10 -11.35 11.52
C ASP A 95 20.82 -12.50 10.78
N VAL A 96 22.02 -12.21 10.31
CA VAL A 96 22.90 -13.16 9.59
C VAL A 96 24.22 -13.22 10.33
N ALA A 97 24.73 -14.44 10.56
CA ALA A 97 26.02 -14.64 11.23
C ALA A 97 27.16 -13.96 10.46
N GLY A 98 27.98 -13.19 11.17
CA GLY A 98 29.09 -12.42 10.59
C GLY A 98 28.73 -11.03 10.08
N GLU A 99 27.45 -10.65 10.11
CA GLU A 99 26.99 -9.31 9.76
C GLU A 99 26.60 -8.53 11.02
N ALA A 100 26.47 -7.20 10.90
CA ALA A 100 26.01 -6.37 12.01
C ALA A 100 24.57 -6.78 12.39
N PRO A 101 24.23 -6.86 13.69
CA PRO A 101 22.87 -7.19 14.13
C PRO A 101 21.89 -6.02 13.92
N ASN A 102 20.61 -6.32 14.08
CA ASN A 102 19.55 -5.30 14.09
C ASN A 102 19.55 -4.40 12.84
N ARG A 103 19.76 -4.99 11.67
CA ARG A 103 19.88 -4.25 10.41
C ARG A 103 18.52 -3.79 9.90
N VAL A 104 18.49 -2.55 9.42
CA VAL A 104 17.31 -1.96 8.77
C VAL A 104 17.71 -1.31 7.45
N VAL A 105 16.80 -1.36 6.50
CA VAL A 105 16.88 -0.62 5.24
C VAL A 105 15.96 0.59 5.34
N ALA A 106 16.44 1.79 5.00
CA ALA A 106 15.68 3.01 5.18
C ALA A 106 15.91 4.04 4.06
N HIS A 107 14.88 4.85 3.81
CA HIS A 107 15.08 6.16 3.19
C HIS A 107 15.67 7.11 4.24
N MET A 108 16.54 8.01 3.81
CA MET A 108 17.12 9.03 4.69
C MET A 108 16.98 10.41 4.06
N LYS A 109 16.26 11.29 4.75
CA LYS A 109 16.18 12.70 4.41
C LYS A 109 17.16 13.48 5.29
N VAL A 110 18.17 14.07 4.70
CA VAL A 110 19.24 14.78 5.37
C VAL A 110 19.90 15.78 4.41
N SER A 111 20.33 16.93 4.90
CA SER A 111 20.94 17.97 4.07
C SER A 111 22.28 17.53 3.44
N LYS A 112 23.14 16.88 4.21
CA LYS A 112 24.42 16.29 3.76
C LYS A 112 24.49 14.85 4.23
N LYS A 113 24.57 13.93 3.27
CA LYS A 113 24.60 12.47 3.55
C LYS A 113 25.82 12.11 4.40
N PRO A 114 25.64 11.35 5.49
CA PRO A 114 26.76 10.84 6.29
C PRO A 114 27.50 9.75 5.50
N LEU A 115 28.76 9.50 5.90
CA LEU A 115 29.58 8.41 5.37
C LEU A 115 29.31 7.10 6.12
N PRO A 116 29.59 5.93 5.54
CA PRO A 116 29.60 4.66 6.25
C PRO A 116 30.42 4.72 7.55
N GLY A 117 29.92 4.07 8.60
CA GLY A 117 30.49 4.15 9.97
C GLY A 117 29.98 5.34 10.79
N ALA A 118 29.23 6.27 10.22
CA ALA A 118 28.69 7.40 10.96
C ALA A 118 27.64 6.95 11.97
N ARG A 119 27.76 7.48 13.19
CA ARG A 119 26.81 7.30 14.29
C ARG A 119 25.71 8.38 14.22
N LEU A 120 24.48 7.98 14.30
CA LEU A 120 23.27 8.81 14.25
C LEU A 120 22.57 8.69 15.60
N MET A 121 22.35 9.82 16.26
CA MET A 121 21.68 9.89 17.55
C MET A 121 20.18 10.08 17.32
N MET A 122 19.40 9.04 17.56
CA MET A 122 17.97 9.06 17.32
C MET A 122 17.21 9.67 18.49
N TRP A 123 16.09 10.31 18.17
CA TRP A 123 15.24 10.99 19.15
C TRP A 123 14.09 10.10 19.57
N ASP A 124 13.56 10.34 20.77
CA ASP A 124 12.30 9.70 21.17
C ASP A 124 11.09 10.41 20.51
N ARG A 125 9.93 9.83 20.73
CA ARG A 125 8.65 10.31 20.20
C ARG A 125 8.28 11.73 20.66
N CYS A 126 8.82 12.16 21.83
CA CYS A 126 8.63 13.49 22.38
C CYS A 126 9.69 14.50 21.93
N GLY A 127 10.64 14.08 21.10
CA GLY A 127 11.73 14.93 20.60
C GLY A 127 12.92 15.04 21.56
N ARG A 128 12.98 14.22 22.63
CA ARG A 128 14.19 14.13 23.46
C ARG A 128 15.29 13.43 22.67
N ARG A 129 16.46 14.04 22.67
CA ARG A 129 17.62 13.57 21.91
C ARG A 129 18.28 12.37 22.58
N HIS A 130 19.00 11.58 21.78
CA HIS A 130 19.82 10.46 22.23
C HIS A 130 19.03 9.33 22.91
N ALA A 131 17.84 9.01 22.39
CA ALA A 131 17.06 7.89 22.88
C ALA A 131 17.72 6.54 22.54
N PHE A 132 18.24 6.42 21.31
CA PHE A 132 19.02 5.26 20.87
C PHE A 132 19.98 5.67 19.76
N GLU A 133 20.84 4.74 19.34
CA GLU A 133 21.85 4.96 18.30
C GLU A 133 21.57 4.11 17.06
N ALA A 134 21.81 4.69 15.90
CA ALA A 134 21.88 3.97 14.62
C ALA A 134 23.25 4.20 13.98
N THR A 135 23.85 3.13 13.46
CA THR A 135 25.13 3.21 12.72
C THR A 135 24.86 3.01 11.23
N LEU A 136 25.31 3.93 10.41
CA LEU A 136 25.23 3.78 8.96
C LEU A 136 26.27 2.75 8.48
N ILE A 137 25.78 1.65 7.90
CA ILE A 137 26.65 0.61 7.31
C ILE A 137 27.02 0.98 5.88
N GLY A 138 26.04 1.39 5.07
CA GLY A 138 26.28 1.70 3.66
C GLY A 138 25.02 2.02 2.89
N ARG A 139 25.06 1.73 1.59
CA ARG A 139 23.90 1.83 0.68
C ARG A 139 23.25 0.46 0.52
N TRP A 140 22.01 0.43 0.03
CA TRP A 140 21.24 -0.78 -0.21
C TRP A 140 20.52 -0.73 -1.57
N PRO A 141 20.51 -1.84 -2.35
CA PRO A 141 21.03 -3.18 -2.03
C PRO A 141 22.55 -3.32 -2.21
N ASP A 142 23.17 -2.35 -2.84
CA ASP A 142 24.61 -2.26 -3.13
C ASP A 142 25.09 -0.80 -2.98
N GLU A 143 26.35 -0.51 -3.26
CA GLU A 143 26.95 0.82 -3.11
C GLU A 143 26.27 1.93 -3.94
N ASN A 144 25.57 1.57 -5.03
CA ASN A 144 24.83 2.48 -5.88
C ASN A 144 23.33 2.54 -5.51
N GLY A 145 22.91 1.77 -4.52
CA GLY A 145 21.52 1.65 -4.08
C GLY A 145 20.90 2.99 -3.63
N ALA A 146 19.63 3.15 -3.84
CA ALA A 146 18.91 4.38 -3.45
C ALA A 146 18.69 4.49 -1.94
N LEU A 147 18.61 3.34 -1.24
CA LEU A 147 18.34 3.25 0.19
C LEU A 147 19.63 3.18 1.02
N PHE A 148 19.47 3.26 2.32
CA PHE A 148 20.57 3.16 3.28
C PHE A 148 20.40 1.91 4.14
N LEU A 149 21.51 1.22 4.39
CA LEU A 149 21.61 0.11 5.32
C LEU A 149 22.17 0.64 6.65
N LEU A 150 21.42 0.42 7.74
CA LEU A 150 21.81 0.84 9.08
C LEU A 150 21.74 -0.36 10.04
N SER A 151 22.47 -0.28 11.15
CA SER A 151 22.34 -1.15 12.31
C SER A 151 21.85 -0.33 13.49
N PHE A 152 20.82 -0.80 14.17
CA PHE A 152 20.28 -0.16 15.38
C PHE A 152 20.95 -0.74 16.64
N SER A 153 21.03 0.05 17.70
CA SER A 153 21.63 -0.35 18.97
C SER A 153 20.84 -1.45 19.71
N SER A 154 19.60 -1.72 19.31
CA SER A 154 18.75 -2.79 19.87
C SER A 154 17.74 -3.27 18.81
N GLU A 155 16.83 -4.16 19.18
CA GLU A 155 15.84 -4.77 18.32
C GLU A 155 14.99 -3.71 17.59
N PRO A 156 14.95 -3.70 16.25
CA PRO A 156 14.37 -2.61 15.48
C PRO A 156 12.87 -2.39 15.71
N HIS A 157 12.07 -3.46 15.80
CA HIS A 157 10.62 -3.30 16.02
C HIS A 157 10.31 -2.72 17.40
N ALA A 158 11.07 -3.07 18.45
CA ALA A 158 10.92 -2.47 19.76
C ALA A 158 11.26 -0.97 19.74
N LEU A 159 12.39 -0.60 19.11
CA LEU A 159 12.80 0.81 18.99
C LEU A 159 11.79 1.63 18.15
N MET A 160 11.28 1.09 17.06
CA MET A 160 10.22 1.73 16.27
C MET A 160 8.92 1.85 17.07
N ALA A 161 8.53 0.82 17.82
CA ALA A 161 7.33 0.86 18.67
C ALA A 161 7.41 1.92 19.75
N GLU A 162 8.58 2.11 20.36
CA GLU A 162 8.80 3.07 21.44
C GLU A 162 9.04 4.50 20.93
N HIS A 163 9.88 4.67 19.93
CA HIS A 163 10.40 5.97 19.50
C HIS A 163 9.86 6.47 18.16
N GLY A 164 9.31 5.58 17.34
CA GLY A 164 8.86 5.89 15.99
C GLY A 164 7.48 6.56 15.91
N HIS A 165 7.19 7.12 14.76
CA HIS A 165 5.92 7.75 14.40
C HIS A 165 5.25 6.98 13.26
N MET A 166 3.91 7.03 13.21
CA MET A 166 3.14 6.50 12.07
C MET A 166 3.60 7.15 10.76
N PRO A 167 4.00 6.36 9.77
CA PRO A 167 4.53 6.86 8.50
C PRO A 167 3.41 7.25 7.53
N LEU A 168 2.68 8.33 7.85
CA LEU A 168 1.64 8.83 6.96
C LEU A 168 2.25 9.23 5.60
N PRO A 169 1.50 9.03 4.51
CA PRO A 169 1.91 9.48 3.18
C PRO A 169 2.18 10.98 3.11
N PRO A 170 3.07 11.44 2.22
CA PRO A 170 3.50 12.84 2.19
C PRO A 170 2.41 13.87 1.82
N TYR A 171 1.31 13.43 1.20
CA TYR A 171 0.15 14.28 0.86
C TYR A 171 -0.84 14.45 2.02
N ILE A 172 -0.70 13.67 3.11
CA ILE A 172 -1.46 13.88 4.35
C ILE A 172 -0.65 14.86 5.19
N GLU A 173 -1.08 16.11 5.16
CA GLU A 173 -0.40 17.17 5.89
C GLU A 173 -0.75 17.13 7.37
N ARG A 174 0.27 17.14 8.23
CA ARG A 174 0.14 17.25 9.68
C ARG A 174 1.08 18.33 10.17
N GLN A 175 0.57 19.25 10.97
CA GLN A 175 1.40 20.31 11.55
C GLN A 175 2.39 19.70 12.56
N GLN A 176 3.67 19.81 12.26
CA GLN A 176 4.75 19.18 13.06
C GLN A 176 4.95 19.78 14.47
N LYS A 177 4.30 20.90 14.82
CA LYS A 177 4.70 21.73 15.95
C LYS A 177 4.00 21.48 17.29
N ASN A 178 2.93 20.69 17.36
CA ASN A 178 2.23 20.45 18.62
C ASN A 178 2.25 18.96 19.01
N ALA A 179 3.01 18.63 20.05
CA ALA A 179 3.14 17.27 20.58
C ALA A 179 1.84 16.74 21.25
N ALA A 180 0.86 17.57 21.49
CA ALA A 180 -0.46 17.22 22.02
C ALA A 180 -1.45 16.95 20.87
N ASP A 181 -1.05 16.12 19.90
CA ASP A 181 -1.77 16.00 18.65
C ASP A 181 -2.82 14.89 18.76
N GLU A 182 -4.07 15.27 19.04
CA GLU A 182 -5.24 14.38 18.96
C GLU A 182 -5.29 13.64 17.61
N HIS A 183 -4.79 14.26 16.55
CA HIS A 183 -4.68 13.65 15.24
C HIS A 183 -3.70 12.47 15.21
N ARG A 184 -2.60 12.48 15.97
CA ARG A 184 -1.61 11.38 15.98
C ARG A 184 -2.19 10.10 16.55
N GLN A 185 -2.98 10.18 17.61
CA GLN A 185 -3.63 9.01 18.18
C GLN A 185 -4.70 8.47 17.23
N ALA A 186 -5.49 9.36 16.65
CA ALA A 186 -6.47 9.00 15.63
C ALA A 186 -5.79 8.37 14.40
N ASP A 187 -4.70 8.94 13.87
CA ASP A 187 -3.96 8.39 12.73
C ASP A 187 -3.39 7.00 13.05
N THR A 188 -2.86 6.78 14.26
CA THR A 188 -2.34 5.46 14.67
C THR A 188 -3.43 4.39 14.64
N GLN A 189 -4.65 4.72 15.04
CA GLN A 189 -5.78 3.80 15.02
C GLN A 189 -6.41 3.67 13.63
N ARG A 190 -6.52 4.78 12.90
CA ARG A 190 -7.28 4.84 11.63
C ARG A 190 -6.44 4.47 10.42
N TYR A 191 -5.09 4.64 10.46
CA TYR A 191 -4.18 4.22 9.41
C TYR A 191 -3.71 2.76 9.62
N GLN A 192 -4.61 1.93 10.17
CA GLN A 192 -4.42 0.50 10.42
C GLN A 192 -5.73 -0.24 10.13
N THR A 193 -5.64 -1.44 9.54
CA THR A 193 -6.83 -2.27 9.28
C THR A 193 -7.27 -3.01 10.54
N VAL A 194 -8.55 -3.39 10.61
CA VAL A 194 -9.10 -4.15 11.75
C VAL A 194 -8.54 -5.59 11.83
N PHE A 195 -7.93 -6.08 10.77
CA PHE A 195 -7.34 -7.42 10.67
C PHE A 195 -5.81 -7.41 10.50
N ALA A 196 -5.15 -6.28 10.77
CA ALA A 196 -3.68 -6.19 10.75
C ALA A 196 -3.05 -7.16 11.74
N LYS A 197 -2.10 -7.99 11.27
CA LYS A 197 -1.54 -9.10 12.03
C LYS A 197 -0.01 -9.18 11.98
N HIS A 198 0.58 -8.97 10.82
CA HIS A 198 2.01 -9.16 10.57
C HIS A 198 2.73 -7.81 10.47
N PRO A 199 3.53 -7.39 11.48
CA PRO A 199 4.23 -6.10 11.44
C PRO A 199 5.32 -6.09 10.36
N GLY A 200 5.48 -4.95 9.66
CA GLY A 200 6.54 -4.78 8.67
C GLY A 200 6.25 -3.74 7.57
N ALA A 201 5.02 -3.23 7.47
CA ALA A 201 4.68 -2.26 6.43
C ALA A 201 5.02 -0.82 6.84
N ALA A 202 5.51 -0.03 5.88
CA ALA A 202 5.65 1.42 5.99
C ALA A 202 4.38 2.18 5.51
N ALA A 203 3.43 1.49 4.89
CA ALA A 203 2.15 2.06 4.47
C ALA A 203 1.00 1.06 4.65
N ALA A 204 -0.21 1.57 4.93
CA ALA A 204 -1.39 0.74 5.09
C ALA A 204 -1.93 0.22 3.74
N PRO A 205 -2.53 -0.99 3.69
CA PRO A 205 -3.35 -1.43 2.56
C PRO A 205 -4.69 -0.67 2.58
N THR A 206 -4.71 0.54 2.02
CA THR A 206 -5.71 1.57 2.29
C THR A 206 -7.14 1.20 1.90
N ALA A 207 -7.35 0.36 0.88
CA ALA A 207 -8.67 -0.15 0.51
C ALA A 207 -9.31 -0.98 1.64
N ALA A 208 -8.51 -1.56 2.50
CA ALA A 208 -8.98 -2.35 3.63
C ALA A 208 -9.33 -1.49 4.87
N LEU A 209 -9.03 -0.19 4.86
CA LEU A 209 -9.40 0.75 5.93
C LEU A 209 -10.91 1.03 6.00
N HIS A 210 -11.64 0.73 4.94
CA HIS A 210 -13.10 0.88 4.86
C HIS A 210 -13.86 -0.20 5.63
N PHE A 211 -13.23 -1.34 5.91
CA PHE A 211 -13.86 -2.43 6.61
C PHE A 211 -13.90 -2.19 8.11
N ASP A 212 -15.03 -2.55 8.70
CA ASP A 212 -15.24 -2.68 10.14
C ASP A 212 -15.85 -4.06 10.44
N GLU A 213 -16.03 -4.37 11.74
CA GLU A 213 -16.56 -5.65 12.18
C GLU A 213 -17.97 -5.91 11.65
N ASP A 214 -18.82 -4.89 11.53
CA ASP A 214 -20.20 -5.02 11.07
C ASP A 214 -20.26 -5.42 9.60
N VAL A 215 -19.44 -4.83 8.75
CA VAL A 215 -19.32 -5.22 7.34
C VAL A 215 -18.81 -6.66 7.22
N LEU A 216 -17.77 -7.03 7.98
CA LEU A 216 -17.22 -8.38 7.95
C LEU A 216 -18.24 -9.43 8.40
N HIS A 217 -18.99 -9.15 9.47
CA HIS A 217 -20.05 -10.00 9.96
C HIS A 217 -21.22 -10.15 8.96
N SER A 218 -21.58 -9.05 8.30
CA SER A 218 -22.62 -9.04 7.27
C SER A 218 -22.21 -9.85 6.03
N LEU A 219 -20.95 -9.78 5.63
CA LEU A 219 -20.38 -10.61 4.55
C LEU A 219 -20.44 -12.09 4.90
N ALA A 220 -20.00 -12.47 6.12
CA ALA A 220 -20.04 -13.86 6.58
C ALA A 220 -21.47 -14.42 6.61
N LYS A 221 -22.44 -13.65 7.09
CA LYS A 221 -23.88 -14.04 7.08
C LYS A 221 -24.42 -14.28 5.67
N ARG A 222 -23.86 -13.63 4.67
CA ARG A 222 -24.26 -13.83 3.26
C ARG A 222 -23.51 -14.96 2.57
N GLY A 223 -22.66 -15.71 3.29
CA GLY A 223 -21.87 -16.80 2.74
C GLY A 223 -20.67 -16.33 1.90
N VAL A 224 -20.21 -15.10 2.10
CA VAL A 224 -18.95 -14.62 1.53
C VAL A 224 -17.82 -15.03 2.45
N HIS A 225 -16.80 -15.68 1.88
CA HIS A 225 -15.64 -16.17 2.62
C HIS A 225 -14.52 -15.13 2.65
N THR A 226 -13.61 -15.25 3.61
CA THR A 226 -12.44 -14.36 3.73
C THR A 226 -11.15 -15.16 3.86
N ALA A 227 -10.07 -14.64 3.28
CA ALA A 227 -8.71 -15.14 3.45
C ALA A 227 -7.73 -13.97 3.47
N SER A 228 -6.50 -14.22 3.94
CA SER A 228 -5.48 -13.17 4.04
C SER A 228 -4.22 -13.57 3.30
N VAL A 229 -3.56 -12.55 2.76
CA VAL A 229 -2.18 -12.58 2.29
C VAL A 229 -1.40 -11.52 3.05
N THR A 230 -0.08 -11.65 3.12
CA THR A 230 0.78 -10.60 3.66
C THR A 230 1.63 -10.01 2.54
N LEU A 231 1.60 -8.70 2.36
CA LEU A 231 2.58 -7.95 1.57
C LEU A 231 2.96 -6.72 2.39
N HIS A 232 4.24 -6.59 2.72
CA HIS A 232 4.73 -5.42 3.43
C HIS A 232 4.88 -4.26 2.46
N VAL A 233 3.93 -3.32 2.54
CA VAL A 233 3.89 -2.15 1.65
C VAL A 233 5.03 -1.21 2.02
N GLY A 234 5.93 -1.00 1.07
CA GLY A 234 7.05 -0.08 1.23
C GLY A 234 6.67 1.39 0.96
N ALA A 235 7.52 2.29 1.45
CA ALA A 235 7.37 3.73 1.18
C ALA A 235 7.52 4.09 -0.31
N GLY A 236 8.15 3.21 -1.09
CA GLY A 236 8.27 3.32 -2.53
C GLY A 236 6.93 3.42 -3.27
N THR A 237 5.83 2.94 -2.66
CA THR A 237 4.46 3.09 -3.18
C THR A 237 4.05 4.56 -3.41
N PHE A 238 4.67 5.50 -2.70
CA PHE A 238 4.40 6.94 -2.85
C PHE A 238 5.36 7.63 -3.83
N SER A 239 6.30 6.89 -4.40
CA SER A 239 7.26 7.45 -5.35
C SER A 239 6.61 7.64 -6.73
N PRO A 240 6.70 8.84 -7.33
CA PRO A 240 6.16 9.06 -8.66
C PRO A 240 6.94 8.29 -9.72
N VAL A 241 6.26 7.86 -10.78
CA VAL A 241 6.90 7.37 -12.00
C VAL A 241 7.63 8.55 -12.65
N LYS A 242 8.89 8.34 -13.08
CA LYS A 242 9.76 9.42 -13.57
C LYS A 242 10.04 9.36 -15.07
N THR A 243 9.72 8.24 -15.71
CA THR A 243 9.97 7.99 -17.14
C THR A 243 8.66 8.10 -17.90
N GLU A 244 8.68 8.76 -19.07
CA GLU A 244 7.50 8.84 -19.94
C GLU A 244 7.18 7.47 -20.55
N ASP A 245 8.20 6.71 -20.94
CA ASP A 245 8.04 5.30 -21.29
C ASP A 245 7.88 4.47 -20.02
N ILE A 246 6.66 3.99 -19.78
CA ILE A 246 6.34 3.20 -18.59
C ILE A 246 7.06 1.85 -18.56
N SER A 247 7.51 1.32 -19.71
CA SER A 247 8.25 0.04 -19.78
C SER A 247 9.63 0.12 -19.14
N GLU A 248 10.21 1.33 -19.03
CA GLU A 248 11.49 1.58 -18.37
C GLU A 248 11.35 1.71 -16.84
N HIS A 249 10.11 1.82 -16.33
CA HIS A 249 9.89 1.96 -14.90
C HIS A 249 10.26 0.68 -14.15
N ARG A 250 11.07 0.83 -13.10
CA ARG A 250 11.45 -0.28 -12.21
C ARG A 250 10.69 -0.17 -10.90
N MET A 251 9.78 -1.13 -10.68
CA MET A 251 9.07 -1.24 -9.42
C MET A 251 10.04 -1.54 -8.27
N HIS A 252 9.77 -0.92 -7.11
CA HIS A 252 10.42 -1.29 -5.86
C HIS A 252 10.04 -2.72 -5.46
N SER A 253 10.93 -3.35 -4.70
CA SER A 253 10.74 -4.72 -4.22
C SER A 253 9.94 -4.72 -2.93
N GLU A 254 8.87 -5.51 -2.86
CA GLU A 254 8.08 -5.71 -1.64
C GLU A 254 8.01 -7.20 -1.32
N TRP A 255 8.21 -7.51 -0.04
CA TRP A 255 8.11 -8.90 0.43
C TRP A 255 6.65 -9.31 0.60
N TYR A 256 6.32 -10.53 0.15
CA TYR A 256 4.98 -11.09 0.30
C TYR A 256 5.00 -12.53 0.77
N ARG A 257 3.87 -12.97 1.32
CA ARG A 257 3.58 -14.36 1.68
C ARG A 257 2.11 -14.69 1.50
N ILE A 258 1.84 -15.90 0.99
CA ILE A 258 0.50 -16.46 0.86
C ILE A 258 0.45 -17.73 1.72
N PRO A 259 -0.36 -17.77 2.79
CA PRO A 259 -0.55 -18.98 3.61
C PRO A 259 -1.18 -20.13 2.80
N ALA A 260 -0.81 -21.36 3.11
CA ALA A 260 -1.41 -22.55 2.48
C ALA A 260 -2.95 -22.59 2.62
N ALA A 261 -3.49 -22.11 3.75
CA ALA A 261 -4.93 -21.98 3.96
C ALA A 261 -5.59 -21.03 2.94
N THR A 262 -4.89 -19.95 2.52
CA THR A 262 -5.41 -19.02 1.50
C THR A 262 -5.41 -19.68 0.13
N LEU A 263 -4.40 -20.46 -0.22
CA LEU A 263 -4.37 -21.24 -1.46
C LEU A 263 -5.52 -22.24 -1.52
N GLN A 264 -5.78 -22.95 -0.42
CA GLN A 264 -6.90 -23.87 -0.32
C GLN A 264 -8.24 -23.11 -0.45
N ALA A 265 -8.40 -21.96 0.22
CA ALA A 265 -9.61 -21.16 0.11
C ALA A 265 -9.87 -20.66 -1.33
N ILE A 266 -8.83 -20.33 -2.09
CA ILE A 266 -8.94 -19.97 -3.52
C ILE A 266 -9.40 -21.19 -4.34
N ALA A 267 -8.81 -22.38 -4.11
CA ALA A 267 -9.21 -23.61 -4.80
C ALA A 267 -10.67 -23.95 -4.50
N ASP A 268 -11.08 -23.88 -3.24
CA ASP A 268 -12.46 -24.14 -2.81
C ASP A 268 -13.44 -23.11 -3.40
N CYS A 269 -13.03 -21.84 -3.47
CA CYS A 269 -13.81 -20.78 -4.11
C CYS A 269 -14.06 -21.11 -5.59
N ARG A 270 -13.02 -21.49 -6.32
CA ARG A 270 -13.13 -21.90 -7.73
C ARG A 270 -14.01 -23.14 -7.91
N ALA A 271 -13.85 -24.15 -7.05
CA ALA A 271 -14.63 -25.38 -7.11
C ALA A 271 -16.14 -25.16 -6.95
N ARG A 272 -16.57 -24.15 -6.17
CA ARG A 272 -17.99 -23.78 -6.02
C ARG A 272 -18.48 -22.72 -6.99
N GLY A 273 -17.64 -22.30 -7.98
CA GLY A 273 -18.01 -21.29 -8.96
C GLY A 273 -18.01 -19.84 -8.42
N GLY A 274 -17.37 -19.61 -7.27
CA GLY A 274 -17.22 -18.28 -6.66
C GLY A 274 -16.12 -17.43 -7.32
N ARG A 275 -16.13 -16.13 -7.04
CA ARG A 275 -15.16 -15.16 -7.54
C ARG A 275 -14.13 -14.83 -6.45
N VAL A 276 -12.88 -14.63 -6.88
CA VAL A 276 -11.82 -14.10 -6.00
C VAL A 276 -11.86 -12.59 -6.07
N VAL A 277 -12.17 -11.97 -4.93
CA VAL A 277 -12.30 -10.53 -4.75
C VAL A 277 -11.07 -10.00 -4.01
N ALA A 278 -10.19 -9.29 -4.70
CA ALA A 278 -9.02 -8.68 -4.06
C ALA A 278 -9.41 -7.36 -3.39
N VAL A 279 -9.02 -7.20 -2.12
CA VAL A 279 -9.14 -5.94 -1.40
C VAL A 279 -7.80 -5.20 -1.44
N GLY A 280 -7.75 -4.17 -2.28
CA GLY A 280 -6.56 -3.36 -2.55
C GLY A 280 -5.63 -3.93 -3.62
N THR A 281 -4.89 -3.02 -4.23
CA THR A 281 -3.88 -3.33 -5.25
C THR A 281 -2.75 -4.21 -4.72
N THR A 282 -2.47 -4.17 -3.42
CA THR A 282 -1.48 -5.03 -2.76
C THR A 282 -1.89 -6.50 -2.77
N SER A 283 -3.18 -6.81 -2.53
CA SER A 283 -3.71 -8.16 -2.63
C SER A 283 -3.65 -8.66 -4.09
N VAL A 284 -3.98 -7.81 -5.06
CA VAL A 284 -3.82 -8.14 -6.49
C VAL A 284 -2.36 -8.50 -6.79
N ARG A 285 -1.42 -7.63 -6.44
CA ARG A 285 0.01 -7.85 -6.72
C ARG A 285 0.53 -9.13 -6.08
N THR A 286 0.09 -9.45 -4.88
CA THR A 286 0.46 -10.70 -4.19
C THR A 286 -0.06 -11.94 -4.94
N LEU A 287 -1.35 -11.95 -5.25
CA LEU A 287 -2.00 -13.10 -5.89
C LEU A 287 -1.48 -13.33 -7.32
N GLU A 288 -1.31 -12.26 -8.08
CA GLU A 288 -0.82 -12.36 -9.45
C GLU A 288 0.71 -12.65 -9.52
N SER A 289 1.50 -12.20 -8.53
CA SER A 289 2.91 -12.63 -8.41
C SER A 289 3.02 -14.14 -8.19
N TRP A 290 2.22 -14.68 -7.28
CA TRP A 290 2.15 -16.14 -7.09
C TRP A 290 1.72 -16.85 -8.36
N ALA A 291 0.68 -16.38 -9.03
CA ALA A 291 0.17 -17.01 -10.25
C ALA A 291 1.20 -17.04 -11.39
N GLN A 292 2.11 -16.07 -11.43
CA GLN A 292 3.19 -16.03 -12.43
C GLN A 292 4.39 -16.91 -12.06
N THR A 293 4.75 -16.97 -10.77
CA THR A 293 6.01 -17.56 -10.33
C THR A 293 5.86 -18.92 -9.66
N GLY A 294 4.66 -19.24 -9.13
CA GLY A 294 4.41 -20.38 -8.28
C GLY A 294 4.95 -20.24 -6.85
N HIS A 295 5.70 -19.17 -6.55
CA HIS A 295 6.26 -18.95 -5.21
C HIS A 295 5.21 -18.37 -4.27
N THR A 296 5.07 -18.95 -3.10
CA THR A 296 4.10 -18.50 -2.07
C THR A 296 4.69 -17.48 -1.11
N GLU A 297 6.00 -17.26 -1.17
CA GLU A 297 6.73 -16.30 -0.36
C GLU A 297 7.95 -15.78 -1.13
N GLY A 298 8.29 -14.52 -0.94
CA GLY A 298 9.46 -13.89 -1.55
C GLY A 298 9.26 -12.41 -1.83
N ASP A 299 10.16 -11.86 -2.63
CA ASP A 299 10.09 -10.47 -3.07
C ASP A 299 9.38 -10.38 -4.44
N THR A 300 8.48 -9.40 -4.58
CA THR A 300 7.85 -9.09 -5.86
C THR A 300 8.21 -7.70 -6.34
N ARG A 301 8.44 -7.59 -7.65
CA ARG A 301 8.56 -6.33 -8.39
C ARG A 301 7.54 -6.27 -9.51
N ILE A 302 6.44 -7.01 -9.37
CA ILE A 302 5.41 -7.06 -10.40
C ILE A 302 4.90 -5.67 -10.71
N PHE A 303 4.93 -5.31 -11.99
CA PHE A 303 4.40 -4.07 -12.52
C PHE A 303 3.23 -4.40 -13.44
N ILE A 304 2.03 -4.08 -13.00
CA ILE A 304 0.79 -4.40 -13.70
C ILE A 304 0.34 -3.17 -14.49
N THR A 305 0.34 -3.29 -15.81
CA THR A 305 -0.03 -2.25 -16.77
C THR A 305 -1.02 -2.82 -17.79
N PRO A 306 -1.74 -1.99 -18.57
CA PRO A 306 -2.64 -2.49 -19.61
C PRO A 306 -1.98 -3.52 -20.53
N GLY A 307 -2.68 -4.62 -20.78
CA GLY A 307 -2.16 -5.80 -21.46
C GLY A 307 -1.71 -6.93 -20.52
N PHE A 308 -1.71 -6.70 -19.20
CA PHE A 308 -1.43 -7.75 -18.20
C PHE A 308 -2.57 -8.78 -18.17
N GLU A 309 -2.20 -10.06 -18.17
CA GLU A 309 -3.14 -11.18 -18.08
C GLU A 309 -3.34 -11.59 -16.62
N PHE A 310 -4.51 -11.25 -16.06
CA PHE A 310 -4.89 -11.64 -14.70
C PHE A 310 -5.32 -13.11 -14.67
N LYS A 311 -4.79 -13.86 -13.71
CA LYS A 311 -5.04 -15.30 -13.57
C LYS A 311 -5.90 -15.66 -12.37
N VAL A 312 -5.86 -14.86 -11.30
CA VAL A 312 -6.50 -15.19 -10.02
C VAL A 312 -7.64 -14.25 -9.68
N VAL A 313 -7.46 -12.94 -9.87
CA VAL A 313 -8.41 -11.94 -9.38
C VAL A 313 -9.52 -11.68 -10.38
N ASP A 314 -10.79 -11.76 -9.94
CA ASP A 314 -11.99 -11.51 -10.75
C ASP A 314 -12.64 -10.17 -10.45
N VAL A 315 -12.53 -9.70 -9.19
CA VAL A 315 -13.16 -8.47 -8.71
C VAL A 315 -12.13 -7.71 -7.85
N LEU A 316 -12.12 -6.39 -7.97
CA LEU A 316 -11.22 -5.52 -7.24
C LEU A 316 -12.00 -4.48 -6.45
N ILE A 317 -11.70 -4.38 -5.15
CA ILE A 317 -12.11 -3.25 -4.29
C ILE A 317 -10.86 -2.42 -4.04
N THR A 318 -10.86 -1.14 -4.44
CA THR A 318 -9.68 -0.28 -4.25
C THR A 318 -10.08 1.19 -4.08
N ASN A 319 -9.16 2.01 -3.56
CA ASN A 319 -9.35 3.46 -3.49
C ASN A 319 -9.15 4.11 -4.86
N PHE A 320 -9.55 5.38 -4.97
CA PHE A 320 -9.15 6.23 -6.10
C PHE A 320 -7.69 6.66 -5.95
N HIS A 321 -6.91 6.51 -7.02
CA HIS A 321 -5.47 6.75 -7.04
C HIS A 321 -5.11 8.07 -7.71
N LEU A 322 -3.89 8.56 -7.46
CA LEU A 322 -3.39 9.79 -8.06
C LEU A 322 -3.06 9.61 -9.55
N PRO A 323 -3.12 10.69 -10.33
CA PRO A 323 -2.64 10.68 -11.72
C PRO A 323 -1.17 10.24 -11.79
N LYS A 324 -0.80 9.63 -12.90
CA LYS A 324 0.56 9.13 -13.20
C LYS A 324 1.12 8.12 -12.18
N SER A 325 0.26 7.47 -11.39
CA SER A 325 0.70 6.46 -10.42
C SER A 325 0.67 5.04 -11.00
N THR A 326 1.57 4.19 -10.52
CA THR A 326 1.58 2.76 -10.86
C THR A 326 0.28 2.06 -10.44
N LEU A 327 -0.41 2.58 -9.42
CA LEU A 327 -1.68 2.06 -8.93
C LEU A 327 -2.83 2.37 -9.90
N LEU A 328 -2.82 3.55 -10.53
CA LEU A 328 -3.78 3.89 -11.59
C LEU A 328 -3.58 3.01 -12.82
N MET A 329 -2.32 2.70 -13.17
CA MET A 329 -1.99 1.78 -14.26
C MET A 329 -2.53 0.37 -14.01
N LEU A 330 -2.44 -0.12 -12.76
CA LEU A 330 -3.02 -1.40 -12.37
C LEU A 330 -4.55 -1.39 -12.50
N VAL A 331 -5.21 -0.31 -12.08
CA VAL A 331 -6.68 -0.18 -12.25
C VAL A 331 -7.05 -0.19 -13.73
N ALA A 332 -6.32 0.55 -14.56
CA ALA A 332 -6.55 0.55 -16.01
C ALA A 332 -6.30 -0.82 -16.65
N ALA A 333 -5.30 -1.56 -16.17
CA ALA A 333 -5.04 -2.93 -16.63
C ALA A 333 -6.16 -3.88 -16.23
N PHE A 334 -6.76 -3.69 -15.04
CA PHE A 334 -7.78 -4.59 -14.50
C PHE A 334 -9.15 -4.37 -15.13
N SER A 335 -9.59 -3.13 -15.21
CA SER A 335 -10.96 -2.79 -15.66
C SER A 335 -11.04 -2.27 -17.10
N GLY A 336 -9.92 -2.14 -17.79
CA GLY A 336 -9.84 -1.51 -19.10
C GLY A 336 -9.56 0.00 -19.01
N PHE A 337 -8.74 0.49 -19.93
CA PHE A 337 -8.24 1.87 -19.93
C PHE A 337 -9.38 2.90 -20.05
N GLU A 338 -10.27 2.71 -21.01
CA GLU A 338 -11.41 3.61 -21.23
C GLU A 338 -12.43 3.58 -20.09
N HIS A 339 -12.61 2.41 -19.47
CA HIS A 339 -13.47 2.27 -18.30
C HIS A 339 -12.87 3.03 -17.12
N MET A 340 -11.59 2.85 -16.83
CA MET A 340 -10.90 3.60 -15.79
C MET A 340 -11.11 5.12 -15.97
N HIS A 341 -10.91 5.65 -17.17
CA HIS A 341 -11.11 7.09 -17.42
C HIS A 341 -12.53 7.55 -17.09
N ARG A 342 -13.58 6.81 -17.53
CA ARG A 342 -14.98 7.16 -17.21
C ARG A 342 -15.26 7.13 -15.73
N VAL A 343 -14.76 6.12 -15.01
CA VAL A 343 -14.90 5.98 -13.56
C VAL A 343 -14.28 7.18 -12.83
N TYR A 344 -13.07 7.59 -13.23
CA TYR A 344 -12.38 8.72 -12.60
C TYR A 344 -13.03 10.07 -12.93
N GLN A 345 -13.51 10.26 -14.17
CA GLN A 345 -14.31 11.45 -14.53
C GLN A 345 -15.60 11.53 -13.71
N HIS A 346 -16.33 10.42 -13.54
CA HIS A 346 -17.53 10.37 -12.70
C HIS A 346 -17.17 10.69 -11.24
N ALA A 347 -16.11 10.08 -10.70
CA ALA A 347 -15.70 10.31 -9.31
C ALA A 347 -15.34 11.78 -9.04
N ILE A 348 -14.64 12.44 -9.96
CA ILE A 348 -14.31 13.89 -9.85
C ILE A 348 -15.59 14.73 -9.93
N ALA A 349 -16.46 14.47 -10.90
CA ALA A 349 -17.71 15.20 -11.07
C ALA A 349 -18.65 15.05 -9.86
N GLN A 350 -18.68 13.88 -9.23
CA GLN A 350 -19.45 13.57 -8.04
C GLN A 350 -18.71 13.86 -6.74
N GLN A 351 -17.54 14.52 -6.78
CA GLN A 351 -16.74 14.93 -5.62
C GLN A 351 -16.41 13.77 -4.67
N TYR A 352 -16.04 12.61 -5.21
CA TYR A 352 -15.42 11.54 -4.44
C TYR A 352 -14.10 12.00 -3.85
N ARG A 353 -13.77 11.47 -2.68
CA ARG A 353 -12.49 11.72 -2.03
C ARG A 353 -11.46 10.74 -2.54
N PHE A 354 -10.26 11.22 -2.74
CA PHE A 354 -9.17 10.47 -3.35
C PHE A 354 -8.13 10.04 -2.33
N PHE A 355 -7.43 8.99 -2.65
CA PHE A 355 -6.22 8.46 -2.07
C PHE A 355 -6.45 7.72 -0.73
N SER A 356 -5.47 7.73 0.23
CA SER A 356 -5.46 6.79 1.38
C SER A 356 -6.68 6.86 2.29
N TYR A 357 -7.17 8.06 2.59
CA TYR A 357 -8.38 8.30 3.39
C TYR A 357 -9.61 8.63 2.53
N GLY A 358 -9.46 8.46 1.23
CA GLY A 358 -10.53 8.69 0.26
C GLY A 358 -11.61 7.63 0.29
N ASP A 359 -12.38 7.59 -0.79
CA ASP A 359 -13.48 6.67 -1.00
C ASP A 359 -13.03 5.46 -1.84
N ALA A 360 -13.89 4.48 -1.99
CA ALA A 360 -13.57 3.23 -2.67
C ALA A 360 -14.34 3.07 -3.98
N MET A 361 -13.87 2.16 -4.84
CA MET A 361 -14.55 1.66 -6.02
C MET A 361 -14.55 0.13 -6.05
N LEU A 362 -15.59 -0.44 -6.64
CA LEU A 362 -15.77 -1.87 -6.90
C LEU A 362 -15.73 -2.09 -8.42
N LEU A 363 -14.79 -2.90 -8.88
CA LEU A 363 -14.48 -3.13 -10.29
C LEU A 363 -14.53 -4.61 -10.62
N THR A 364 -14.97 -4.96 -11.82
CA THR A 364 -14.79 -6.29 -12.44
C THR A 364 -13.64 -6.24 -13.44
N ARG A 365 -13.02 -7.40 -13.64
CA ARG A 365 -12.01 -7.56 -14.67
C ARG A 365 -12.62 -7.30 -16.06
N ASP A 366 -11.89 -6.58 -16.90
CA ASP A 366 -12.18 -6.46 -18.35
C ASP A 366 -12.04 -7.85 -19.00
N ALA A 367 -12.94 -8.19 -19.90
CA ALA A 367 -13.08 -9.52 -20.48
C ALA A 367 -12.01 -9.82 -21.56
#